data_030ec505d132710f7874e4d801a8bb8e
#
_entry.id   030ec505d132710f7874e4d801a8bb8e
#
_cell.length_a   1.000
_cell.length_b   1.000
_cell.length_c   1.000
_cell.angle_alpha   90.00
_cell.angle_beta   90.00
_cell.angle_gamma   90.00
#
_symmetry.space_group_name_H-M   'P 1'
#
loop_
_entity.id
_entity.type
_entity.pdbx_description
1 polymer ?
#
loop_
_entity_poly.entity_id
_entity_poly.type
_entity_poly.pdbx_seq_one_letter_code
_entity_poly.pdbx_strand_id
1 'polypeptide(L)'
;WNLVDFGGKTKSEARGIVDLIAIRKDHRQDSPGLKRGDLFEIVLIQTKGGSAARPTADDVARLKNVARYHRARAIILAEWRRGEQLELFKLNGSFWHSVSPDEVFG
;
A
#
# COMPACT_ATOMS: atom_id res chain seq x y z
N TRP A 1 -11.29 -6.55 -3.44
CA TRP A 1 -10.11 -5.77 -3.79
C TRP A 1 -9.46 -6.28 -5.06
N ASN A 2 -9.03 -5.37 -5.90
CA ASN A 2 -8.22 -5.66 -7.08
C ASN A 2 -6.79 -5.24 -6.78
N LEU A 3 -5.82 -6.07 -7.16
CA LEU A 3 -4.40 -5.75 -7.04
C LEU A 3 -3.84 -5.34 -8.39
N VAL A 4 -3.12 -4.24 -8.41
CA VAL A 4 -2.37 -3.80 -9.59
C VAL A 4 -0.89 -3.87 -9.25
N ASP A 5 -0.14 -4.67 -10.00
CA ASP A 5 1.28 -4.89 -9.78
C ASP A 5 2.09 -4.04 -10.77
N PHE A 6 2.91 -3.16 -10.21
CA PHE A 6 3.80 -2.29 -10.98
C PHE A 6 5.23 -2.82 -11.04
N GLY A 7 5.50 -3.94 -10.34
CA GLY A 7 6.78 -4.61 -10.42
C GLY A 7 6.96 -5.30 -11.76
N GLY A 8 7.72 -4.70 -12.65
CA GLY A 8 8.01 -5.29 -13.94
C GLY A 8 8.99 -6.46 -13.85
N LYS A 9 9.12 -7.20 -14.96
CA LYS A 9 10.08 -8.29 -15.07
C LYS A 9 11.53 -7.81 -15.09
N THR A 10 11.76 -6.53 -15.35
CA THR A 10 13.07 -5.91 -15.37
C THR A 10 13.15 -4.79 -14.33
N LYS A 11 14.33 -4.56 -13.77
CA LYS A 11 14.54 -3.51 -12.77
C LYS A 11 14.22 -2.12 -13.31
N SER A 12 14.26 -1.91 -14.62
CA SER A 12 13.96 -0.61 -15.23
C SER A 12 12.47 -0.27 -15.17
N GLU A 13 11.61 -1.24 -15.00
CA GLU A 13 10.16 -1.03 -14.90
C GLU A 13 9.69 -0.75 -13.47
N ALA A 14 10.50 -1.10 -12.46
CA ALA A 14 10.14 -0.97 -11.05
C ALA A 14 10.75 0.29 -10.43
N ARG A 15 10.62 1.44 -11.07
CA ARG A 15 11.25 2.69 -10.60
C ARG A 15 10.45 3.44 -9.55
N GLY A 16 9.16 3.16 -9.41
CA GLY A 16 8.31 3.83 -8.44
C GLY A 16 8.51 3.32 -7.03
N ILE A 17 8.21 4.16 -6.05
CA ILE A 17 8.27 3.76 -4.64
C ILE A 17 7.17 2.77 -4.27
N VAL A 18 6.09 2.72 -5.04
CA VAL A 18 4.95 1.82 -4.80
C VAL A 18 5.05 0.61 -5.72
N ASP A 19 5.07 -0.58 -5.15
CA ASP A 19 5.17 -1.82 -5.90
C ASP A 19 3.81 -2.35 -6.36
N LEU A 20 2.81 -2.21 -5.48
CA LEU A 20 1.45 -2.68 -5.72
C LEU A 20 0.45 -1.66 -5.20
N ILE A 21 -0.72 -1.63 -5.82
CA ILE A 21 -1.88 -0.98 -5.19
C ILE A 21 -3.01 -1.99 -5.07
N ALA A 22 -3.73 -1.91 -3.95
CA ALA A 22 -5.01 -2.56 -3.79
C ALA A 22 -6.10 -1.49 -3.96
N ILE A 23 -7.08 -1.76 -4.78
CA ILE A 23 -8.13 -0.80 -5.10
C ILE A 23 -9.49 -1.49 -5.13
N ARG A 24 -10.50 -0.82 -4.60
CA ARG A 24 -11.89 -1.24 -4.71
C ARG A 24 -12.81 -0.02 -4.72
N LYS A 25 -14.07 -0.22 -5.13
CA LYS A 25 -15.08 0.82 -4.99
C LYS A 25 -15.39 1.05 -3.52
N ASP A 26 -15.50 2.31 -3.13
CA ASP A 26 -15.89 2.69 -1.78
C ASP A 26 -17.40 2.84 -1.70
N HIS A 27 -18.06 1.86 -1.03
CA HIS A 27 -19.50 1.88 -0.84
C HIS A 27 -19.92 2.52 0.48
N ARG A 28 -19.00 3.06 1.24
CA ARG A 28 -19.26 3.60 2.58
C ARG A 28 -19.63 5.07 2.58
N GLN A 29 -19.25 5.81 1.53
CA GLN A 29 -19.39 7.25 1.53
C GLN A 29 -20.31 7.75 0.42
N ASP A 30 -21.21 8.67 0.79
CA ASP A 30 -21.97 9.48 -0.13
C ASP A 30 -21.46 10.91 0.00
N SER A 31 -21.29 11.60 -1.11
CA SER A 31 -20.92 13.01 -1.14
C SER A 31 -21.86 13.75 -2.10
N PRO A 32 -22.09 15.06 -1.87
CA PRO A 32 -22.94 15.84 -2.78
C PRO A 32 -22.43 15.72 -4.22
N GLY A 33 -23.34 15.37 -5.14
CA GLY A 33 -23.01 15.21 -6.55
C GLY A 33 -22.42 13.85 -6.92
N LEU A 34 -22.19 12.96 -5.96
CA LEU A 34 -21.66 11.62 -6.17
C LEU A 34 -22.61 10.56 -5.65
N LYS A 35 -22.60 9.41 -6.29
CA LYS A 35 -23.36 8.25 -5.87
C LYS A 35 -22.45 7.25 -5.17
N ARG A 36 -23.03 6.40 -4.34
CA ARG A 36 -22.34 5.32 -3.68
C ARG A 36 -21.64 4.45 -4.71
N GLY A 37 -20.35 4.21 -4.49
CA GLY A 37 -19.50 3.44 -5.40
C GLY A 37 -18.81 4.26 -6.47
N ASP A 38 -19.02 5.58 -6.51
CA ASP A 38 -18.31 6.46 -7.45
C ASP A 38 -16.85 6.70 -7.02
N LEU A 39 -16.59 6.62 -5.72
CA LEU A 39 -15.26 6.79 -5.17
C LEU A 39 -14.56 5.45 -5.01
N PHE A 40 -13.24 5.50 -4.93
CA PHE A 40 -12.41 4.32 -4.74
C PHE A 40 -11.63 4.42 -3.44
N GLU A 41 -11.40 3.26 -2.83
CA GLU A 41 -10.42 3.10 -1.76
C GLU A 41 -9.13 2.58 -2.37
N ILE A 42 -8.01 3.20 -2.00
CA ILE A 42 -6.68 2.84 -2.49
C ILE A 42 -5.77 2.55 -1.30
N VAL A 43 -5.08 1.42 -1.36
CA VAL A 43 -4.02 1.08 -0.40
C VAL A 43 -2.73 0.94 -1.18
N LEU A 44 -1.72 1.70 -0.79
CA LEU A 44 -0.38 1.61 -1.37
C LEU A 44 0.40 0.50 -0.69
N ILE A 45 1.04 -0.34 -1.47
CA ILE A 45 1.78 -1.49 -0.94
C ILE A 45 3.21 -1.44 -1.46
N GLN A 46 4.16 -1.47 -0.54
CA GLN A 46 5.56 -1.70 -0.83
C GLN A 46 5.90 -3.12 -0.40
N THR A 47 6.55 -3.86 -1.26
CA THR A 47 6.96 -5.23 -0.96
C THR A 47 8.42 -5.27 -0.56
N LYS A 48 8.73 -6.19 0.35
CA LYS A 48 10.08 -6.40 0.80
C LYS A 48 10.29 -7.88 1.05
N GLY A 49 11.30 -8.45 0.43
CA GLY A 49 11.64 -9.86 0.58
C GLY A 49 13.06 -10.08 1.08
N GLY A 50 13.28 -11.22 1.68
CA GLY A 50 14.59 -11.65 2.10
C GLY A 50 15.22 -10.77 3.17
N SER A 51 16.50 -10.41 2.98
CA SER A 51 17.28 -9.59 3.90
C SER A 51 17.31 -8.10 3.51
N ALA A 52 16.45 -7.66 2.60
CA ALA A 52 16.40 -6.26 2.19
C ALA A 52 16.07 -5.34 3.38
N ALA A 53 16.67 -4.17 3.41
CA ALA A 53 16.42 -3.21 4.48
C ALA A 53 15.01 -2.60 4.36
N ARG A 54 14.41 -2.27 5.50
CA ARG A 54 13.13 -1.56 5.52
C ARG A 54 13.27 -0.18 4.87
N PRO A 55 12.16 0.42 4.43
CA PRO A 55 12.18 1.75 3.84
C PRO A 55 12.91 2.76 4.72
N THR A 56 13.74 3.59 4.10
CA THR A 56 14.44 4.66 4.78
C THR A 56 13.48 5.79 5.15
N ALA A 57 13.95 6.76 5.94
CA ALA A 57 13.15 7.96 6.25
C ALA A 57 12.75 8.72 4.99
N ASP A 58 13.64 8.79 4.01
CA ASP A 58 13.34 9.43 2.72
C ASP A 58 12.28 8.64 1.94
N ASP A 59 12.36 7.32 1.96
CA ASP A 59 11.35 6.46 1.33
C ASP A 59 9.99 6.65 1.99
N VAL A 60 9.94 6.71 3.32
CA VAL A 60 8.70 6.95 4.06
C VAL A 60 8.10 8.32 3.68
N ALA A 61 8.92 9.34 3.57
CA ALA A 61 8.46 10.67 3.16
C ALA A 61 7.86 10.63 1.74
N ARG A 62 8.51 9.92 0.82
CA ARG A 62 8.00 9.74 -0.55
C ARG A 62 6.67 8.97 -0.55
N LEU A 63 6.57 7.90 0.21
CA LEU A 63 5.33 7.12 0.33
C LEU A 63 4.18 7.99 0.85
N LYS A 64 4.44 8.82 1.87
CA LYS A 64 3.43 9.74 2.39
C LYS A 64 2.99 10.77 1.37
N ASN A 65 3.92 11.30 0.57
CA ASN A 65 3.58 12.24 -0.48
C ASN A 65 2.71 11.59 -1.56
N VAL A 66 3.06 10.39 -1.98
CA VAL A 66 2.26 9.64 -2.97
C VAL A 66 0.88 9.32 -2.41
N ALA A 67 0.82 8.87 -1.16
CA ALA A 67 -0.46 8.57 -0.50
C ALA A 67 -1.36 9.79 -0.42
N ARG A 68 -0.80 10.95 -0.10
CA ARG A 68 -1.55 12.20 -0.03
C ARG A 68 -2.06 12.61 -1.41
N TYR A 69 -1.22 12.50 -2.42
CA TYR A 69 -1.57 12.84 -3.80
C TYR A 69 -2.76 12.01 -4.30
N HIS A 70 -2.74 10.71 -4.03
CA HIS A 70 -3.80 9.79 -4.48
C HIS A 70 -4.91 9.57 -3.45
N ARG A 71 -4.86 10.26 -2.33
CA ARG A 71 -5.81 10.09 -1.22
C ARG A 71 -5.91 8.63 -0.79
N ALA A 72 -4.75 7.97 -0.69
CA ALA A 72 -4.70 6.58 -0.26
C ALA A 72 -5.14 6.45 1.19
N ARG A 73 -5.91 5.39 1.46
CA ARG A 73 -6.42 5.07 2.79
C ARG A 73 -5.32 4.60 3.74
N ALA A 74 -4.35 3.88 3.20
CA ALA A 74 -3.28 3.28 4.00
C ALA A 74 -2.02 3.06 3.16
N ILE A 75 -0.90 2.99 3.85
CA ILE A 75 0.39 2.58 3.30
C ILE A 75 0.79 1.30 4.01
N ILE A 76 1.00 0.23 3.25
CA ILE A 76 1.28 -1.10 3.78
C ILE A 76 2.66 -1.54 3.29
N LEU A 77 3.44 -2.09 4.20
CA LEU A 77 4.65 -2.84 3.90
C LEU A 77 4.33 -4.32 4.01
N ALA A 78 4.47 -5.04 2.91
CA ALA A 78 4.34 -6.48 2.86
C ALA A 78 5.74 -7.08 2.92
N GLU A 79 6.05 -7.74 4.02
CA GLU A 79 7.37 -8.30 4.28
C GLU A 79 7.26 -9.82 4.37
N TRP A 80 8.11 -10.52 3.63
CA TRP A 80 8.19 -11.96 3.75
C TRP A 80 9.63 -12.40 3.77
N ARG A 81 9.89 -13.48 4.49
CA ARG A 81 11.18 -14.12 4.57
C ARG A 81 11.03 -15.57 4.15
N ARG A 82 12.09 -16.11 3.55
CA ARG A 82 12.09 -17.48 3.09
C ARG A 82 11.75 -18.44 4.24
N GLY A 83 10.70 -19.25 4.04
CA GLY A 83 10.22 -20.20 5.04
C GLY A 83 9.33 -19.60 6.13
N GLU A 84 9.05 -18.30 6.08
CA GLU A 84 8.16 -17.62 7.03
C GLU A 84 6.89 -17.11 6.34
N GLN A 85 5.89 -16.81 7.15
CA GLN A 85 4.64 -16.24 6.66
C GLN A 85 4.84 -14.79 6.26
N LEU A 86 4.02 -14.35 5.32
CA LEU A 86 3.92 -12.95 4.95
C LEU A 86 3.39 -12.15 6.13
N GLU A 87 4.07 -11.06 6.47
CA GLU A 87 3.63 -10.13 7.50
C GLU A 87 3.29 -8.78 6.86
N LEU A 88 2.24 -8.16 7.36
CA LEU A 88 1.81 -6.84 6.91
C LEU A 88 2.04 -5.82 8.01
N PHE A 89 2.54 -4.66 7.62
CA PHE A 89 2.76 -3.54 8.52
C PHE A 89 2.12 -2.30 7.93
N LYS A 90 1.42 -1.54 8.76
CA LYS A 90 0.81 -0.29 8.37
C LYS A 90 1.65 0.87 8.87
N LEU A 91 1.90 1.83 8.00
CA LEU A 91 2.60 3.06 8.39
C LEU A 91 1.65 3.95 9.20
N ASN A 92 2.09 4.29 10.41
CA ASN A 92 1.37 5.22 11.27
C ASN A 92 2.39 6.23 11.83
N GLY A 93 2.27 7.48 11.38
CA GLY A 93 3.32 8.47 11.65
C GLY A 93 4.62 8.08 10.99
N SER A 94 5.65 7.83 11.78
CA SER A 94 6.98 7.41 11.30
C SER A 94 7.26 5.93 11.56
N PHE A 95 6.29 5.18 12.09
CA PHE A 95 6.48 3.81 12.53
C PHE A 95 5.61 2.83 11.77
N TRP A 96 6.13 1.63 11.58
CA TRP A 96 5.43 0.50 10.99
C TRP A 96 4.83 -0.35 12.09
N HIS A 97 3.51 -0.56 12.04
CA HIS A 97 2.78 -1.36 13.02
C HIS A 97 2.26 -2.63 12.36
N SER A 98 2.46 -3.75 13.02
CA SER A 98 1.91 -5.04 12.55
C SER A 98 0.39 -4.97 12.48
N VAL A 99 -0.16 -5.44 11.36
CA VAL A 99 -1.61 -5.49 11.14
C VAL A 99 -1.99 -6.81 10.51
N SER A 100 -3.24 -7.22 10.72
CA SER A 100 -3.78 -8.38 10.03
C SER A 100 -4.34 -7.98 8.66
N PRO A 101 -4.46 -8.93 7.71
CA PRO A 101 -5.12 -8.65 6.43
C PRO A 101 -6.55 -8.12 6.61
N ASP A 102 -7.29 -8.62 7.58
CA ASP A 102 -8.66 -8.17 7.82
C ASP A 102 -8.74 -6.72 8.28
N GLU A 103 -7.75 -6.25 9.05
CA GLU A 103 -7.69 -4.85 9.49
C GLU A 103 -7.49 -3.90 8.31
N VAL A 104 -6.80 -4.34 7.27
CA VAL A 104 -6.48 -3.52 6.11
C VAL A 104 -7.51 -3.68 5.00
N PHE A 105 -7.88 -4.91 4.70
CA PHE A 105 -8.68 -5.27 3.52
C PHE A 105 -10.09 -5.79 3.86
N GLY A 106 -10.37 -5.93 5.12
CA GLY A 106 -11.68 -6.38 5.57
C GLY A 106 -12.83 -5.44 5.29
#